data_016cd001af615e60959cede1dc1fd9fd
#
_entry.id   016cd001af615e60959cede1dc1fd9fd
#
_cell.length_a   1.000
_cell.length_b   1.000
_cell.length_c   1.000
_cell.angle_alpha   90.00
_cell.angle_beta   90.00
_cell.angle_gamma   90.00
#
_symmetry.space_group_name_H-M   'P 1'
#
loop_
_entity.id
_entity.type
_entity.pdbx_description
1 polymer ?
#
loop_
_entity_poly.entity_id
_entity_poly.type
_entity_poly.pdbx_seq_one_letter_code
_entity_poly.pdbx_strand_id
1 'polypeptide(L)'
;IRPTSSLIKCDNLFFSIGYGSKEIDVPFDVTLDDFRLLKYPGSDSPSSYESDITINDSKNDYSSSHNIFMNNVVDYGGYRFFQSSYDWSDDQSKKAGLDPDITILSVNHDFWGTWITYVGYFLLALGLLGTLFNPSSRFVDIRKKVIKMRNRRQKLMASLVLFTFFSPMFYANDTVDYLSL
;
A
#
# COMPACT_ATOMS: atom_id res chain seq x y z
N ILE A 1 6.85 12.11 -24.89
CA ILE A 1 6.88 13.59 -24.80
C ILE A 1 8.04 14.04 -25.68
N ARG A 2 7.74 14.79 -26.77
CA ARG A 2 8.81 15.33 -27.62
C ARG A 2 9.59 16.37 -26.83
N PRO A 3 10.93 16.34 -26.83
CA PRO A 3 11.73 17.34 -26.14
C PRO A 3 11.47 18.73 -26.75
N THR A 4 11.08 19.66 -25.93
CA THR A 4 10.93 21.06 -26.34
C THR A 4 12.30 21.70 -26.23
N SER A 5 12.92 21.97 -27.38
CA SER A 5 14.19 22.69 -27.41
C SER A 5 13.97 24.17 -27.66
N SER A 6 14.59 25.02 -26.87
CA SER A 6 14.66 26.45 -27.09
C SER A 6 16.07 26.85 -27.49
N LEU A 7 16.17 27.67 -28.54
CA LEU A 7 17.42 28.25 -29.02
C LEU A 7 17.66 29.60 -28.31
N ILE A 8 18.75 29.67 -27.59
CA ILE A 8 19.18 30.91 -26.93
C ILE A 8 20.42 31.42 -27.67
N LYS A 9 20.35 32.67 -28.15
CA LYS A 9 21.48 33.35 -28.80
C LYS A 9 22.19 34.21 -27.75
N CYS A 10 23.48 33.90 -27.52
CA CYS A 10 24.35 34.70 -26.70
C CYS A 10 25.54 35.20 -27.57
N ASP A 11 25.51 36.47 -27.95
CA ASP A 11 26.47 37.08 -28.82
C ASP A 11 26.65 36.32 -30.16
N ASN A 12 27.79 35.68 -30.40
CA ASN A 12 28.05 34.86 -31.59
C ASN A 12 27.83 33.37 -31.41
N LEU A 13 27.30 32.93 -30.25
CA LEU A 13 27.06 31.54 -29.93
C LEU A 13 25.55 31.22 -29.85
N PHE A 14 25.16 30.07 -30.39
CA PHE A 14 23.79 29.53 -30.30
C PHE A 14 23.79 28.32 -29.38
N PHE A 15 23.02 28.40 -28.32
CA PHE A 15 22.80 27.28 -27.40
C PHE A 15 21.40 26.67 -27.66
N SER A 16 21.35 25.38 -27.89
CA SER A 16 20.08 24.65 -27.88
C SER A 16 19.94 23.95 -26.54
N ILE A 17 18.99 24.41 -25.74
CA ILE A 17 18.67 23.80 -24.46
C ILE A 17 17.34 23.05 -24.63
N GLY A 18 17.37 21.75 -24.40
CA GLY A 18 16.18 20.89 -24.47
C GLY A 18 15.95 20.18 -23.15
N TYR A 19 14.67 20.14 -22.73
CA TYR A 19 14.24 19.32 -21.61
C TYR A 19 13.29 18.25 -22.13
N GLY A 20 13.50 16.99 -21.76
CA GLY A 20 12.66 15.88 -22.19
C GLY A 20 13.10 14.56 -21.58
N SER A 21 12.33 13.51 -21.84
CA SER A 21 12.69 12.14 -21.48
C SER A 21 13.87 11.64 -22.32
N LYS A 22 14.81 10.95 -21.68
CA LYS A 22 15.89 10.24 -22.34
C LYS A 22 15.43 8.81 -22.60
N GLU A 23 15.61 8.33 -23.82
CA GLU A 23 15.42 6.92 -24.15
C GLU A 23 16.58 6.10 -23.56
N ILE A 24 16.24 5.00 -22.91
CA ILE A 24 17.19 4.06 -22.30
C ILE A 24 16.86 2.68 -22.84
N ASP A 25 17.84 2.04 -23.47
CA ASP A 25 17.70 0.69 -23.98
C ASP A 25 17.70 -0.31 -22.82
N VAL A 26 16.77 -1.24 -22.89
CA VAL A 26 16.65 -2.38 -21.97
C VAL A 26 17.38 -3.57 -22.58
N PRO A 27 18.10 -4.40 -21.82
CA PRO A 27 18.93 -5.49 -22.37
C PRO A 27 18.14 -6.72 -22.83
N PHE A 28 16.83 -6.68 -22.84
CA PHE A 28 15.90 -7.74 -23.25
C PHE A 28 14.68 -7.13 -23.97
N ASP A 29 13.96 -7.96 -24.72
CA ASP A 29 12.76 -7.54 -25.44
C ASP A 29 11.51 -7.85 -24.60
N VAL A 30 10.53 -6.93 -24.65
CA VAL A 30 9.22 -7.10 -24.03
C VAL A 30 8.16 -6.97 -25.11
N THR A 31 7.38 -8.01 -25.31
CA THR A 31 6.27 -8.04 -26.26
C THR A 31 4.94 -8.09 -25.53
N LEU A 32 3.97 -7.31 -26.02
CA LEU A 32 2.59 -7.40 -25.55
C LEU A 32 1.89 -8.49 -26.34
N ASP A 33 1.37 -9.49 -25.65
CA ASP A 33 0.65 -10.61 -26.26
C ASP A 33 -0.86 -10.35 -26.29
N ASP A 34 -1.41 -9.84 -25.17
CA ASP A 34 -2.83 -9.52 -25.05
C ASP A 34 -3.04 -8.37 -24.05
N PHE A 35 -4.08 -7.59 -24.29
CA PHE A 35 -4.52 -6.54 -23.38
C PHE A 35 -6.00 -6.65 -23.11
N ARG A 36 -6.40 -6.64 -21.84
CA ARG A 36 -7.80 -6.75 -21.40
C ARG A 36 -8.20 -5.58 -20.54
N LEU A 37 -9.26 -4.89 -20.97
CA LEU A 37 -9.90 -3.82 -20.18
C LEU A 37 -11.18 -4.35 -19.56
N LEU A 38 -11.21 -4.49 -18.23
CA LEU A 38 -12.40 -4.88 -17.48
C LEU A 38 -13.19 -3.63 -17.11
N LYS A 39 -14.48 -3.63 -17.38
CA LYS A 39 -15.39 -2.52 -17.03
C LYS A 39 -16.32 -2.92 -15.89
N TYR A 40 -16.80 -1.93 -15.15
CA TYR A 40 -17.84 -2.17 -14.14
C TYR A 40 -19.16 -2.58 -14.79
N PRO A 41 -19.90 -3.55 -14.21
CA PRO A 41 -21.19 -3.96 -14.74
C PRO A 41 -22.15 -2.76 -14.88
N GLY A 42 -22.66 -2.54 -16.10
CA GLY A 42 -23.60 -1.45 -16.39
C GLY A 42 -22.96 -0.06 -16.56
N SER A 43 -21.63 0.03 -16.67
CA SER A 43 -20.92 1.29 -16.88
C SER A 43 -19.79 1.12 -17.91
N ASP A 44 -19.44 2.17 -18.62
CA ASP A 44 -18.26 2.22 -19.49
C ASP A 44 -16.97 2.57 -18.71
N SER A 45 -17.07 2.78 -17.41
CA SER A 45 -15.91 3.09 -16.58
C SER A 45 -15.02 1.85 -16.39
N PRO A 46 -13.69 1.99 -16.59
CA PRO A 46 -12.76 0.90 -16.38
C PRO A 46 -12.70 0.51 -14.90
N SER A 47 -12.79 -0.77 -14.63
CA SER A 47 -12.66 -1.36 -13.30
C SER A 47 -11.22 -1.84 -13.06
N SER A 48 -10.62 -2.49 -14.04
CA SER A 48 -9.26 -3.00 -14.02
C SER A 48 -8.75 -3.13 -15.45
N TYR A 49 -7.44 -3.19 -15.61
CA TYR A 49 -6.79 -3.50 -16.89
C TYR A 49 -5.61 -4.41 -16.64
N GLU A 50 -5.41 -5.33 -17.57
CA GLU A 50 -4.43 -6.40 -17.51
C GLU A 50 -3.69 -6.49 -18.82
N SER A 51 -2.38 -6.76 -18.74
CA SER A 51 -1.51 -6.97 -19.88
C SER A 51 -0.80 -8.30 -19.76
N ASP A 52 -0.97 -9.15 -20.75
CA ASP A 52 -0.14 -10.35 -20.90
C ASP A 52 1.07 -9.98 -21.75
N ILE A 53 2.26 -10.11 -21.16
CA ILE A 53 3.52 -9.78 -21.80
C ILE A 53 4.43 -10.98 -21.83
N THR A 54 5.24 -11.09 -22.89
CA THR A 54 6.34 -12.04 -22.98
C THR A 54 7.67 -11.32 -22.92
N ILE A 55 8.53 -11.73 -21.99
CA ILE A 55 9.89 -11.23 -21.84
C ILE A 55 10.83 -12.23 -22.54
N ASN A 56 11.60 -11.73 -23.51
CA ASN A 56 12.59 -12.51 -24.26
C ASN A 56 13.99 -11.93 -24.01
N ASP A 57 14.86 -12.73 -23.43
CA ASP A 57 16.26 -12.38 -23.23
C ASP A 57 17.16 -13.38 -23.96
N SER A 58 17.65 -12.97 -25.13
CA SER A 58 18.51 -13.78 -25.98
C SER A 58 19.89 -14.06 -25.36
N LYS A 59 20.33 -13.27 -24.37
CA LYS A 59 21.63 -13.48 -23.71
C LYS A 59 21.57 -14.59 -22.68
N ASN A 60 20.42 -14.72 -21.99
CA ASN A 60 20.21 -15.70 -20.94
C ASN A 60 19.35 -16.89 -21.39
N ASP A 61 19.00 -16.97 -22.69
CA ASP A 61 18.10 -17.98 -23.25
C ASP A 61 16.79 -18.11 -22.44
N TYR A 62 16.24 -16.94 -22.08
CA TYR A 62 15.04 -16.85 -21.26
C TYR A 62 13.88 -16.32 -22.06
N SER A 63 12.77 -17.04 -22.05
CA SER A 63 11.50 -16.60 -22.60
C SER A 63 10.38 -17.03 -21.68
N SER A 64 9.62 -16.07 -21.15
CA SER A 64 8.51 -16.36 -20.26
C SER A 64 7.40 -15.34 -20.41
N SER A 65 6.15 -15.84 -20.38
CA SER A 65 4.97 -15.01 -20.39
C SER A 65 4.52 -14.68 -18.95
N HIS A 66 4.12 -13.44 -18.76
CA HIS A 66 3.70 -12.89 -17.47
C HIS A 66 2.45 -12.04 -17.63
N ASN A 67 1.54 -12.12 -16.64
CA ASN A 67 0.37 -11.26 -16.58
C ASN A 67 0.63 -10.11 -15.60
N ILE A 68 0.47 -8.87 -16.06
CA ILE A 68 0.62 -7.66 -15.25
C ILE A 68 -0.74 -6.98 -15.11
N PHE A 69 -1.15 -6.72 -13.87
CA PHE A 69 -2.36 -5.96 -13.53
C PHE A 69 -2.12 -5.08 -12.30
N MET A 70 -3.12 -4.31 -11.85
CA MET A 70 -2.97 -3.21 -10.90
C MET A 70 -2.09 -3.49 -9.66
N ASN A 71 -2.10 -4.67 -9.09
CA ASN A 71 -1.29 -5.02 -7.91
C ASN A 71 -0.34 -6.20 -8.16
N ASN A 72 -0.24 -6.65 -9.40
CA ASN A 72 0.67 -7.71 -9.80
C ASN A 72 1.78 -7.15 -10.67
N VAL A 73 3.01 -7.17 -10.14
CA VAL A 73 4.18 -6.63 -10.79
C VAL A 73 5.06 -7.77 -11.30
N VAL A 74 5.86 -7.52 -12.32
CA VAL A 74 6.82 -8.47 -12.85
C VAL A 74 8.23 -7.94 -12.63
N ASP A 75 9.08 -8.76 -12.04
CA ASP A 75 10.49 -8.46 -11.81
C ASP A 75 11.35 -9.31 -12.72
N TYR A 76 12.18 -8.66 -13.55
CA TYR A 76 13.16 -9.35 -14.39
C TYR A 76 14.44 -8.52 -14.56
N GLY A 77 15.60 -9.15 -14.39
CA GLY A 77 16.90 -8.51 -14.63
C GLY A 77 17.18 -7.26 -13.78
N GLY A 78 16.52 -7.12 -12.62
CA GLY A 78 16.59 -5.92 -11.76
C GLY A 78 15.62 -4.81 -12.18
N TYR A 79 14.83 -5.03 -13.21
CA TYR A 79 13.76 -4.15 -13.65
C TYR A 79 12.42 -4.63 -13.09
N ARG A 80 11.62 -3.69 -12.58
CA ARG A 80 10.28 -3.95 -12.06
C ARG A 80 9.25 -3.24 -12.92
N PHE A 81 8.32 -4.00 -13.48
CA PHE A 81 7.27 -3.53 -14.38
C PHE A 81 5.96 -3.41 -13.63
N PHE A 82 5.32 -2.26 -13.77
CA PHE A 82 4.00 -1.95 -13.20
C PHE A 82 3.02 -1.60 -14.32
N GLN A 83 1.80 -2.07 -14.22
CA GLN A 83 0.73 -1.60 -15.08
C GLN A 83 0.40 -0.14 -14.70
N SER A 84 0.66 0.79 -15.62
CA SER A 84 0.47 2.24 -15.37
C SER A 84 -0.76 2.79 -16.05
N SER A 85 -0.89 2.58 -17.36
CA SER A 85 -1.95 3.13 -18.17
C SER A 85 -2.14 2.32 -19.44
N TYR A 86 -3.06 2.76 -20.28
CA TYR A 86 -3.30 2.21 -21.61
C TYR A 86 -3.67 3.35 -22.57
N ASP A 87 -3.54 3.09 -23.85
CA ASP A 87 -3.92 4.04 -24.90
C ASP A 87 -4.42 3.28 -26.13
N TRP A 88 -4.85 4.01 -27.14
CA TRP A 88 -5.27 3.49 -28.43
C TRP A 88 -4.25 3.90 -29.49
N SER A 89 -3.95 3.00 -30.43
CA SER A 89 -3.06 3.30 -31.55
C SER A 89 -3.66 4.36 -32.49
N ASP A 90 -5.00 4.47 -32.54
CA ASP A 90 -5.71 5.38 -33.43
C ASP A 90 -6.88 6.06 -32.69
N ASP A 91 -7.02 7.38 -32.93
CA ASP A 91 -8.13 8.18 -32.43
C ASP A 91 -9.51 7.71 -32.94
N GLN A 92 -9.56 7.04 -34.09
CA GLN A 92 -10.80 6.47 -34.65
C GLN A 92 -11.25 5.25 -33.83
N SER A 93 -10.32 4.39 -33.43
CA SER A 93 -10.58 3.23 -32.58
C SER A 93 -11.14 3.64 -31.22
N LYS A 94 -10.58 4.70 -30.64
CA LYS A 94 -11.09 5.31 -29.40
C LYS A 94 -12.52 5.84 -29.55
N LYS A 95 -12.79 6.54 -30.64
CA LYS A 95 -14.15 7.08 -30.94
C LYS A 95 -15.17 6.00 -31.27
N ALA A 96 -14.72 4.90 -31.87
CA ALA A 96 -15.54 3.74 -32.18
C ALA A 96 -15.87 2.87 -30.94
N GLY A 97 -15.27 3.14 -29.78
CA GLY A 97 -15.46 2.38 -28.55
C GLY A 97 -14.81 1.00 -28.58
N LEU A 98 -13.79 0.81 -29.45
CA LEU A 98 -12.98 -0.39 -29.48
C LEU A 98 -12.10 -0.48 -28.23
N ASP A 99 -11.69 -1.69 -27.90
CA ASP A 99 -10.78 -1.89 -26.76
C ASP A 99 -9.39 -1.31 -27.07
N PRO A 100 -8.67 -0.81 -26.05
CA PRO A 100 -7.31 -0.28 -26.21
C PRO A 100 -6.35 -1.37 -26.69
N ASP A 101 -5.38 -0.98 -27.50
CA ASP A 101 -4.36 -1.87 -28.08
C ASP A 101 -2.93 -1.51 -27.66
N ILE A 102 -2.76 -0.46 -26.85
CA ILE A 102 -1.47 -0.04 -26.33
C ILE A 102 -1.49 -0.14 -24.80
N THR A 103 -0.53 -0.84 -24.24
CA THR A 103 -0.27 -0.82 -22.80
C THR A 103 0.88 0.12 -22.48
N ILE A 104 0.78 0.84 -21.37
CA ILE A 104 1.83 1.72 -20.85
C ILE A 104 2.28 1.14 -19.52
N LEU A 105 3.49 0.59 -19.51
CA LEU A 105 4.12 0.04 -18.32
C LEU A 105 5.09 1.08 -17.72
N SER A 106 5.03 1.27 -16.41
CA SER A 106 6.06 1.98 -15.67
C SER A 106 7.16 1.02 -15.27
N VAL A 107 8.41 1.40 -15.51
CA VAL A 107 9.56 0.55 -15.22
C VAL A 107 10.42 1.22 -14.16
N ASN A 108 10.70 0.49 -13.08
CA ASN A 108 11.63 0.92 -12.06
C ASN A 108 12.90 0.06 -12.10
N HIS A 109 14.07 0.73 -12.18
CA HIS A 109 15.38 0.11 -12.11
C HIS A 109 16.25 0.92 -11.15
N ASP A 110 15.95 0.80 -9.84
CA ASP A 110 16.65 1.53 -8.78
C ASP A 110 17.06 0.59 -7.64
N PHE A 111 18.21 -0.02 -7.79
CA PHE A 111 18.78 -0.91 -6.78
C PHE A 111 19.12 -0.15 -5.49
N TRP A 112 19.81 0.99 -5.63
CA TRP A 112 20.30 1.73 -4.46
C TRP A 112 19.18 2.39 -3.67
N GLY A 113 18.22 3.02 -4.34
CA GLY A 113 17.07 3.62 -3.68
C GLY A 113 16.22 2.59 -2.94
N THR A 114 16.03 1.42 -3.53
CA THR A 114 15.33 0.30 -2.89
C THR A 114 16.04 -0.15 -1.61
N TRP A 115 17.35 -0.35 -1.64
CA TRP A 115 18.13 -0.75 -0.46
C TRP A 115 18.09 0.31 0.66
N ILE A 116 18.28 1.58 0.34
CA ILE A 116 18.21 2.69 1.30
C ILE A 116 16.84 2.74 1.95
N THR A 117 15.78 2.54 1.17
CA THR A 117 14.40 2.53 1.66
C THR A 117 14.16 1.37 2.65
N TYR A 118 14.62 0.17 2.34
CA TYR A 118 14.49 -0.97 3.26
C TYR A 118 15.29 -0.79 4.55
N VAL A 119 16.49 -0.23 4.48
CA VAL A 119 17.26 0.13 5.67
C VAL A 119 16.51 1.17 6.50
N GLY A 120 15.89 2.17 5.87
CA GLY A 120 15.05 3.15 6.53
C GLY A 120 13.85 2.51 7.26
N TYR A 121 13.14 1.61 6.62
CA TYR A 121 12.02 0.86 7.24
C TYR A 121 12.50 -0.02 8.41
N PHE A 122 13.64 -0.66 8.27
CA PHE A 122 14.23 -1.46 9.35
C PHE A 122 14.56 -0.60 10.58
N LEU A 123 15.20 0.55 10.38
CA LEU A 123 15.51 1.49 11.47
C LEU A 123 14.25 2.04 12.12
N LEU A 124 13.22 2.35 11.33
CA LEU A 124 11.92 2.79 11.83
C LEU A 124 11.27 1.70 12.71
N ALA A 125 11.29 0.45 12.25
CA ALA A 125 10.76 -0.68 13.01
C ALA A 125 11.51 -0.87 14.32
N LEU A 126 12.86 -0.78 14.31
CA LEU A 126 13.68 -0.82 15.52
C LEU A 126 13.36 0.32 16.48
N GLY A 127 13.17 1.54 15.97
CA GLY A 127 12.78 2.70 16.76
C GLY A 127 11.42 2.51 17.44
N LEU A 128 10.43 1.98 16.71
CA LEU A 128 9.11 1.65 17.27
C LEU A 128 9.22 0.57 18.36
N LEU A 129 9.94 -0.51 18.09
CA LEU A 129 10.18 -1.57 19.09
C LEU A 129 10.91 -1.02 20.30
N GLY A 130 11.94 -0.19 20.12
CA GLY A 130 12.66 0.48 21.21
C GLY A 130 11.75 1.33 22.08
N THR A 131 10.77 2.02 21.51
CA THR A 131 9.79 2.80 22.29
C THR A 131 8.86 1.93 23.13
N LEU A 132 8.55 0.70 22.67
CA LEU A 132 7.73 -0.25 23.46
C LEU A 132 8.46 -0.79 24.68
N PHE A 133 9.78 -1.01 24.58
CA PHE A 133 10.61 -1.55 25.67
C PHE A 133 11.17 -0.47 26.60
N ASN A 134 11.11 0.80 26.21
CA ASN A 134 11.63 1.90 27.04
C ASN A 134 10.74 2.12 28.27
N PRO A 135 11.30 2.01 29.53
CA PRO A 135 10.53 2.21 30.76
C PRO A 135 9.90 3.61 30.90
N SER A 136 10.49 4.63 30.28
CA SER A 136 9.99 6.00 30.27
C SER A 136 8.99 6.28 29.14
N SER A 137 8.60 5.28 28.38
CA SER A 137 7.67 5.42 27.26
C SER A 137 6.25 5.69 27.74
N ARG A 138 5.51 6.53 27.00
CA ARG A 138 4.06 6.76 27.20
C ARG A 138 3.25 5.46 27.20
N PHE A 139 3.68 4.43 26.48
CA PHE A 139 3.02 3.13 26.45
C PHE A 139 3.05 2.43 27.81
N VAL A 140 4.15 2.53 28.55
CA VAL A 140 4.27 1.97 29.91
C VAL A 140 3.32 2.70 30.86
N ASP A 141 3.20 4.00 30.76
CA ASP A 141 2.27 4.79 31.59
C ASP A 141 0.81 4.46 31.27
N ILE A 142 0.46 4.35 30.00
CA ILE A 142 -0.89 3.95 29.58
C ILE A 142 -1.19 2.54 30.09
N ARG A 143 -0.26 1.58 29.93
CA ARG A 143 -0.41 0.22 30.43
C ARG A 143 -0.64 0.18 31.95
N LYS A 144 0.15 0.93 32.72
CA LYS A 144 -0.03 1.06 34.16
C LYS A 144 -1.41 1.63 34.53
N LYS A 145 -1.87 2.67 33.83
CA LYS A 145 -3.20 3.27 34.03
C LYS A 145 -4.33 2.28 33.73
N VAL A 146 -4.22 1.54 32.60
CA VAL A 146 -5.22 0.53 32.21
C VAL A 146 -5.29 -0.60 33.23
N ILE A 147 -4.15 -1.11 33.69
CA ILE A 147 -4.10 -2.15 34.73
C ILE A 147 -4.73 -1.65 36.03
N LYS A 148 -4.40 -0.42 36.45
CA LYS A 148 -4.97 0.19 37.66
C LYS A 148 -6.49 0.34 37.56
N MET A 149 -7.01 0.78 36.41
CA MET A 149 -8.45 0.88 36.18
C MET A 149 -9.15 -0.48 36.19
N ARG A 150 -8.54 -1.51 35.58
CA ARG A 150 -9.07 -2.87 35.60
C ARG A 150 -9.15 -3.44 37.00
N ASN A 151 -8.09 -3.28 37.77
CA ASN A 151 -8.07 -3.74 39.15
C ASN A 151 -9.10 -3.00 40.02
N ARG A 152 -9.32 -1.70 39.77
CA ARG A 152 -10.37 -0.92 40.45
C ARG A 152 -11.76 -1.42 40.10
N ARG A 153 -12.04 -1.69 38.84
CA ARG A 153 -13.32 -2.28 38.42
C ARG A 153 -13.55 -3.66 39.02
N GLN A 154 -12.54 -4.51 39.08
CA GLN A 154 -12.66 -5.84 39.70
C GLN A 154 -12.98 -5.72 41.19
N LYS A 155 -12.35 -4.81 41.93
CA LYS A 155 -12.66 -4.55 43.36
C LYS A 155 -14.09 -4.04 43.57
N LEU A 156 -14.55 -3.12 42.70
CA LEU A 156 -15.92 -2.61 42.75
C LEU A 156 -16.94 -3.72 42.44
N MET A 157 -16.68 -4.54 41.45
CA MET A 157 -17.57 -5.67 41.14
C MET A 157 -17.60 -6.69 42.28
N ALA A 158 -16.45 -7.03 42.87
CA ALA A 158 -16.38 -7.91 44.02
C ALA A 158 -17.14 -7.33 45.24
N SER A 159 -17.04 -6.02 45.50
CA SER A 159 -17.78 -5.38 46.60
C SER A 159 -19.28 -5.34 46.36
N LEU A 160 -19.72 -5.13 45.08
CA LEU A 160 -21.13 -5.20 44.70
C LEU A 160 -21.70 -6.61 44.89
N VAL A 161 -20.98 -7.62 44.47
CA VAL A 161 -21.38 -9.03 44.67
C VAL A 161 -21.47 -9.36 46.13
N LEU A 162 -20.49 -8.96 46.94
CA LEU A 162 -20.57 -9.13 48.42
C LEU A 162 -21.80 -8.42 49.01
N PHE A 163 -22.06 -7.19 48.57
CA PHE A 163 -23.21 -6.42 49.07
C PHE A 163 -24.54 -7.08 48.71
N THR A 164 -24.69 -7.65 47.51
CA THR A 164 -25.91 -8.35 47.13
C THR A 164 -26.11 -9.67 47.88
N PHE A 165 -25.06 -10.36 48.28
CA PHE A 165 -25.13 -11.56 49.10
C PHE A 165 -25.44 -11.25 50.57
N PHE A 166 -24.94 -10.14 51.13
CA PHE A 166 -25.18 -9.77 52.53
C PHE A 166 -26.48 -8.97 52.75
N SER A 167 -27.01 -8.31 51.71
CA SER A 167 -28.26 -7.54 51.78
C SER A 167 -29.45 -8.32 52.33
N PRO A 168 -29.74 -9.57 51.91
CA PRO A 168 -30.89 -10.31 52.46
C PRO A 168 -30.70 -10.70 53.93
N MET A 169 -29.47 -10.80 54.42
CA MET A 169 -29.20 -11.17 55.81
C MET A 169 -29.50 -10.01 56.79
N PHE A 170 -29.35 -8.76 56.38
CA PHE A 170 -29.79 -7.60 57.16
C PHE A 170 -31.32 -7.45 57.18
N TYR A 171 -32.00 -7.78 56.08
CA TYR A 171 -33.47 -7.71 56.00
C TYR A 171 -34.16 -8.79 56.81
N ALA A 172 -33.54 -9.97 56.94
CA ALA A 172 -34.09 -11.10 57.72
C ALA A 172 -34.02 -10.84 59.24
N ASN A 173 -33.12 -10.00 59.73
CA ASN A 173 -32.99 -9.69 61.15
C ASN A 173 -34.04 -8.68 61.67
N ASP A 174 -34.49 -7.76 60.80
CA ASP A 174 -35.51 -6.75 61.19
C ASP A 174 -36.94 -7.37 61.23
N THR A 175 -37.18 -8.48 60.58
CA THR A 175 -38.51 -9.14 60.59
C THR A 175 -38.77 -10.05 61.81
N VAL A 176 -37.74 -10.36 62.59
CA VAL A 176 -37.86 -11.22 63.76
C VAL A 176 -38.36 -10.41 65.00
N ASP A 177 -38.11 -9.10 65.07
CA ASP A 177 -38.49 -8.25 66.19
C ASP A 177 -39.97 -7.81 66.17
N TYR A 178 -40.72 -8.03 65.05
CA TYR A 178 -42.16 -7.68 65.00
C TYR A 178 -43.10 -8.85 65.34
N LEU A 179 -42.55 -10.04 65.55
CA LEU A 179 -43.36 -11.25 65.86
C LEU A 179 -43.33 -11.63 67.39
N SER A 180 -42.76 -10.80 68.29
CA SER A 180 -42.66 -11.04 69.73
C SER A 180 -43.46 -10.03 70.57
N LEU A 181 -44.62 -9.54 70.07
CA LEU A 181 -45.62 -8.79 70.87
C LEU A 181 -46.97 -9.50 70.84
#